data_b99758f933081459d1a6bac20713f5aa
#
_entry.id   b99758f933081459d1a6bac20713f5aa
#
_cell.length_a   1.000
_cell.length_b   1.000
_cell.length_c   1.000
_cell.angle_alpha   90.00
_cell.angle_beta   90.00
_cell.angle_gamma   90.00
#
_symmetry.space_group_name_H-M   'P 1'
#
loop_
_entity.id
_entity.type
_entity.pdbx_description
1 polymer ?
#
loop_
_entity_poly.entity_id
_entity_poly.type
_entity_poly.pdbx_seq_one_letter_code
_entity_poly.pdbx_strand_id
1 'polypeptide(L)'
;MKKNSNMLYSGTSILLALFCAAVLTAFSGADAKAEVVSIEGASYNVNSSMAANLKTLTGKKVYITLTSGNAFSGSVKEVGAHLIHLEKLEGKDFCDALIRIDAISAIDTRFRDYQR
;
A
#
# COMPACT_ATOMS: atom_id res chain seq x y z
N MET A 1 40.28 -41.71 31.10
CA MET A 1 38.80 -41.56 31.00
C MET A 1 38.32 -40.15 31.39
N LYS A 2 38.84 -39.56 32.42
CA LYS A 2 38.39 -38.22 32.83
C LYS A 2 38.73 -37.11 31.83
N LYS A 3 39.77 -37.27 31.05
CA LYS A 3 40.19 -36.28 30.04
C LYS A 3 39.24 -36.18 28.86
N ASN A 4 38.56 -37.25 28.49
CA ASN A 4 37.64 -37.23 27.39
C ASN A 4 36.34 -36.47 27.67
N SER A 5 35.85 -36.52 28.90
CA SER A 5 34.66 -35.77 29.27
C SER A 5 34.87 -34.27 29.29
N ASN A 6 36.07 -33.82 29.64
CA ASN A 6 36.40 -32.40 29.62
C ASN A 6 36.48 -31.82 28.19
N MET A 7 36.93 -32.61 27.24
CA MET A 7 36.97 -32.20 25.83
C MET A 7 35.57 -32.03 25.24
N LEU A 8 34.62 -32.85 25.65
CA LEU A 8 33.24 -32.79 25.18
C LEU A 8 32.53 -31.52 25.64
N TYR A 9 32.75 -31.11 26.88
CA TYR A 9 32.17 -29.88 27.44
C TYR A 9 32.68 -28.62 26.77
N SER A 10 33.94 -28.52 26.45
CA SER A 10 34.49 -27.34 25.78
C SER A 10 33.94 -27.20 24.32
N GLY A 11 33.72 -28.30 23.64
CA GLY A 11 33.17 -28.30 22.31
C GLY A 11 31.71 -27.78 22.25
N THR A 12 30.89 -28.23 23.20
CA THR A 12 29.52 -27.75 23.26
C THR A 12 29.39 -26.28 23.64
N SER A 13 30.28 -25.80 24.51
CA SER A 13 30.29 -24.38 24.87
C SER A 13 30.62 -23.46 23.71
N ILE A 14 31.57 -23.86 22.88
CA ILE A 14 31.96 -23.08 21.69
C ILE A 14 30.81 -23.03 20.67
N LEU A 15 30.12 -24.13 20.44
CA LEU A 15 28.98 -24.22 19.52
C LEU A 15 27.83 -23.32 19.97
N LEU A 16 27.53 -23.28 21.24
CA LEU A 16 26.50 -22.39 21.80
C LEU A 16 26.85 -20.93 21.62
N ALA A 17 28.08 -20.55 21.83
CA ALA A 17 28.54 -19.18 21.65
C ALA A 17 28.39 -18.71 20.19
N LEU A 18 28.75 -19.55 19.23
CA LEU A 18 28.59 -19.27 17.81
C LEU A 18 27.12 -19.11 17.41
N PHE A 19 26.26 -19.93 17.95
CA PHE A 19 24.82 -19.84 17.68
C PHE A 19 24.21 -18.53 18.19
N CYS A 20 24.58 -18.11 19.37
CA CYS A 20 24.10 -16.85 19.94
C CYS A 20 24.55 -15.64 19.09
N ALA A 21 25.78 -15.64 18.61
CA ALA A 21 26.28 -14.58 17.72
C ALA A 21 25.51 -14.50 16.41
N ALA A 22 25.16 -15.63 15.81
CA ALA A 22 24.38 -15.67 14.59
C ALA A 22 22.96 -15.12 14.78
N VAL A 23 22.32 -15.43 15.91
CA VAL A 23 20.99 -14.91 16.23
C VAL A 23 21.02 -13.39 16.42
N LEU A 24 22.03 -12.85 17.07
CA LEU A 24 22.18 -11.41 17.27
C LEU A 24 22.35 -10.66 15.94
N THR A 25 23.14 -11.19 15.02
CA THR A 25 23.32 -10.56 13.71
C THR A 25 22.04 -10.59 12.86
N ALA A 26 21.27 -11.66 12.91
CA ALA A 26 19.99 -11.76 12.22
C ALA A 26 18.97 -10.75 12.79
N PHE A 27 18.97 -10.54 14.10
CA PHE A 27 18.04 -9.62 14.74
C PHE A 27 18.37 -8.15 14.44
N SER A 28 19.62 -7.78 14.34
CA SER A 28 20.01 -6.41 14.00
C SER A 28 19.69 -6.02 12.55
N GLY A 29 19.53 -7.00 11.65
CA GLY A 29 19.08 -6.77 10.29
C GLY A 29 17.56 -6.55 10.15
N ALA A 30 16.79 -6.76 11.22
CA ALA A 30 15.34 -6.61 11.20
C ALA A 30 14.86 -5.16 11.32
N ASP A 31 15.73 -4.23 11.66
CA ASP A 31 15.41 -2.80 11.74
C ASP A 31 15.49 -2.12 10.37
N ALA A 32 14.97 -2.75 9.35
CA ALA A 32 14.89 -2.17 8.02
C ALA A 32 14.02 -0.92 8.03
N LYS A 33 14.49 0.13 7.40
CA LYS A 33 13.74 1.39 7.27
C LYS A 33 12.46 1.14 6.47
N ALA A 34 11.39 1.86 6.82
CA ALA A 34 10.17 1.84 6.03
C ALA A 34 10.47 2.34 4.61
N GLU A 35 10.09 1.56 3.61
CA GLU A 35 10.27 1.92 2.20
C GLU A 35 8.95 2.37 1.58
N VAL A 36 9.02 3.31 0.66
CA VAL A 36 7.87 3.70 -0.15
C VAL A 36 7.73 2.69 -1.28
N VAL A 37 6.61 1.98 -1.29
CA VAL A 37 6.32 0.97 -2.29
C VAL A 37 5.09 1.34 -3.09
N SER A 38 5.03 0.91 -4.35
CA SER A 38 3.85 1.09 -5.19
C SER A 38 2.71 0.21 -4.70
N ILE A 39 1.50 0.76 -4.69
CA ILE A 39 0.29 -0.01 -4.38
C ILE A 39 -0.04 -0.86 -5.60
N GLU A 40 -0.15 -2.17 -5.40
CA GLU A 40 -0.45 -3.10 -6.47
C GLU A 40 -1.80 -2.81 -7.12
N GLY A 41 -1.85 -2.89 -8.44
CA GLY A 41 -3.06 -2.64 -9.22
C GLY A 41 -3.42 -1.18 -9.40
N ALA A 42 -2.60 -0.25 -8.88
CA ALA A 42 -2.84 1.18 -9.02
C ALA A 42 -1.90 1.78 -10.08
N SER A 43 -2.46 2.18 -11.21
CA SER A 43 -1.71 2.82 -12.28
C SER A 43 -2.62 3.66 -13.17
N TYR A 44 -2.06 4.73 -13.75
CA TYR A 44 -2.74 5.52 -14.78
C TYR A 44 -2.25 5.12 -16.16
N ASN A 45 -3.16 5.13 -17.12
CA ASN A 45 -2.83 5.02 -18.53
C ASN A 45 -3.17 6.34 -19.23
N VAL A 46 -2.14 7.11 -19.56
CA VAL A 46 -2.31 8.45 -20.16
C VAL A 46 -2.85 8.39 -21.59
N ASN A 47 -2.83 7.22 -22.22
CA ASN A 47 -3.36 7.02 -23.58
C ASN A 47 -4.83 6.57 -23.57
N SER A 48 -5.40 6.36 -22.38
CA SER A 48 -6.79 5.97 -22.20
C SER A 48 -7.64 7.16 -21.76
N SER A 49 -8.96 7.00 -21.84
CA SER A 49 -9.92 8.01 -21.39
C SER A 49 -9.93 8.12 -19.87
N MET A 50 -10.52 9.23 -19.37
CA MET A 50 -10.77 9.39 -17.94
C MET A 50 -11.65 8.25 -17.39
N ALA A 51 -12.67 7.87 -18.12
CA ALA A 51 -13.55 6.77 -17.71
C ALA A 51 -12.79 5.44 -17.59
N ALA A 52 -11.92 5.13 -18.54
CA ALA A 52 -11.12 3.91 -18.50
C ALA A 52 -10.16 3.89 -17.31
N ASN A 53 -9.53 5.01 -17.01
CA ASN A 53 -8.66 5.13 -15.83
C ASN A 53 -9.45 4.97 -14.54
N LEU A 54 -10.62 5.59 -14.43
CA LEU A 54 -11.47 5.47 -13.26
C LEU A 54 -11.95 4.03 -13.03
N LYS A 55 -12.22 3.27 -14.09
CA LYS A 55 -12.61 1.86 -13.98
C LYS A 55 -11.54 1.01 -13.30
N THR A 56 -10.26 1.30 -13.56
CA THR A 56 -9.15 0.59 -12.92
C THR A 56 -9.05 0.89 -11.43
N LEU A 57 -9.65 1.99 -10.98
CA LEU A 57 -9.62 2.43 -9.59
C LEU A 57 -10.86 2.02 -8.80
N THR A 58 -11.74 1.18 -9.37
CA THR A 58 -12.94 0.71 -8.68
C THR A 58 -12.59 0.08 -7.33
N GLY A 59 -13.30 0.48 -6.30
CA GLY A 59 -13.04 0.09 -4.92
C GLY A 59 -11.98 0.91 -4.19
N LYS A 60 -11.29 1.81 -4.89
CA LYS A 60 -10.24 2.65 -4.31
C LYS A 60 -10.76 4.04 -4.01
N LYS A 61 -10.16 4.68 -3.01
CA LYS A 61 -10.44 6.07 -2.66
C LYS A 61 -9.76 6.99 -3.65
N VAL A 62 -10.51 7.95 -4.17
CA VAL A 62 -10.02 8.95 -5.12
C VAL A 62 -10.44 10.35 -4.70
N TYR A 63 -9.68 11.34 -5.12
CA TYR A 63 -10.04 12.74 -5.09
C TYR A 63 -10.37 13.18 -6.51
N ILE A 64 -11.54 13.74 -6.69
CA ILE A 64 -12.03 14.19 -7.99
C ILE A 64 -12.21 15.69 -7.95
N THR A 65 -11.55 16.40 -8.88
CA THR A 65 -11.70 17.83 -9.04
C THR A 65 -12.51 18.09 -10.31
N LEU A 66 -13.55 18.89 -10.18
CA LEU A 66 -14.42 19.26 -11.30
C LEU A 66 -13.95 20.56 -11.96
N THR A 67 -14.36 20.77 -13.19
CA THR A 67 -14.07 22.00 -13.93
C THR A 67 -14.63 23.25 -13.24
N SER A 68 -15.66 23.10 -12.40
CA SER A 68 -16.19 24.18 -11.58
C SER A 68 -15.30 24.56 -10.39
N GLY A 69 -14.26 23.77 -10.09
CA GLY A 69 -13.41 23.96 -8.93
C GLY A 69 -13.85 23.17 -7.70
N ASN A 70 -15.03 22.59 -7.71
CA ASN A 70 -15.49 21.73 -6.61
C ASN A 70 -14.72 20.42 -6.63
N ALA A 71 -14.51 19.85 -5.45
CA ALA A 71 -13.81 18.58 -5.28
C ALA A 71 -14.63 17.62 -4.43
N PHE A 72 -14.51 16.34 -4.76
CA PHE A 72 -15.13 15.24 -4.01
C PHE A 72 -14.07 14.19 -3.70
N SER A 73 -14.18 13.61 -2.52
CA SER A 73 -13.34 12.49 -2.11
C SER A 73 -14.22 11.33 -1.67
N GLY A 74 -13.95 10.15 -2.18
CA GLY A 74 -14.69 8.95 -1.84
C GLY A 74 -14.15 7.75 -2.57
N SER A 75 -14.83 6.62 -2.43
CA SER A 75 -14.45 5.38 -3.09
C SER A 75 -15.21 5.20 -4.41
N VAL A 76 -14.52 4.77 -5.44
CA VAL A 76 -15.15 4.47 -6.73
C VAL A 76 -15.98 3.21 -6.60
N LYS A 77 -17.28 3.31 -6.74
CA LYS A 77 -18.18 2.16 -6.72
C LYS A 77 -18.39 1.60 -8.10
N GLU A 78 -18.73 2.45 -9.06
CA GLU A 78 -19.05 2.04 -10.42
C GLU A 78 -18.74 3.17 -11.39
N VAL A 79 -18.27 2.83 -12.58
CA VAL A 79 -17.96 3.78 -13.64
C VAL A 79 -18.70 3.38 -14.90
N GLY A 80 -19.59 4.25 -15.34
CA GLY A 80 -20.31 4.08 -16.60
C GLY A 80 -19.68 4.80 -17.78
N ALA A 81 -20.41 4.93 -18.87
CA ALA A 81 -19.94 5.65 -20.05
C ALA A 81 -19.85 7.17 -19.80
N HIS A 82 -20.76 7.72 -19.02
CA HIS A 82 -20.89 9.16 -18.81
C HIS A 82 -20.87 9.60 -17.34
N LEU A 83 -21.12 8.66 -16.41
CA LEU A 83 -21.30 8.94 -15.00
C LEU A 83 -20.40 8.03 -14.16
N ILE A 84 -19.97 8.56 -13.03
CA ILE A 84 -19.29 7.79 -12.00
C ILE A 84 -20.09 7.84 -10.71
N HIS A 85 -20.23 6.69 -10.06
CA HIS A 85 -20.80 6.59 -8.71
C HIS A 85 -19.66 6.56 -7.71
N LEU A 86 -19.58 7.59 -6.90
CA LEU A 86 -18.61 7.71 -5.82
C LEU A 86 -19.34 7.47 -4.51
N GLU A 87 -18.90 6.50 -3.73
CA GLU A 87 -19.51 6.16 -2.45
C GLU A 87 -18.66 6.61 -1.28
N LYS A 88 -19.25 6.65 -0.10
CA LYS A 88 -18.58 6.98 1.16
C LYS A 88 -17.82 8.29 1.06
N LEU A 89 -18.53 9.34 0.71
CA LEU A 89 -17.94 10.66 0.57
C LEU A 89 -17.30 11.13 1.87
N GLU A 90 -16.07 11.61 1.77
CA GLU A 90 -15.35 12.16 2.90
C GLU A 90 -16.01 13.47 3.35
N GLY A 91 -16.24 13.59 4.65
CA GLY A 91 -16.91 14.77 5.22
C GLY A 91 -18.43 14.78 5.10
N LYS A 92 -19.02 13.78 4.47
CA LYS A 92 -20.49 13.65 4.32
C LYS A 92 -20.88 12.22 4.62
N ASP A 93 -21.21 11.97 5.90
CA ASP A 93 -21.58 10.63 6.35
C ASP A 93 -22.83 10.13 5.61
N PHE A 94 -22.75 8.87 5.16
CA PHE A 94 -23.84 8.17 4.46
C PHE A 94 -24.23 8.79 3.11
N CYS A 95 -23.38 9.61 2.52
CA CYS A 95 -23.63 10.22 1.21
C CYS A 95 -22.81 9.59 0.12
N ASP A 96 -23.43 9.45 -1.04
CA ASP A 96 -22.78 9.08 -2.28
C ASP A 96 -22.95 10.22 -3.29
N ALA A 97 -22.09 10.28 -4.29
CA ALA A 97 -22.16 11.26 -5.36
C ALA A 97 -22.27 10.59 -6.71
N LEU A 98 -23.07 11.16 -7.58
CA LEU A 98 -23.14 10.82 -8.98
C LEU A 98 -22.55 11.99 -9.76
N ILE A 99 -21.45 11.76 -10.47
CA ILE A 99 -20.65 12.80 -11.10
C ILE A 99 -20.57 12.53 -12.62
N ARG A 100 -20.75 13.60 -13.41
CA ARG A 100 -20.49 13.52 -14.84
C ARG A 100 -18.99 13.42 -15.12
N ILE A 101 -18.59 12.42 -15.89
CA ILE A 101 -17.17 12.20 -16.18
C ILE A 101 -16.60 13.34 -17.02
N ASP A 102 -17.38 13.93 -17.91
CA ASP A 102 -16.94 15.06 -18.74
C ASP A 102 -16.73 16.36 -17.94
N ALA A 103 -17.25 16.46 -16.73
CA ALA A 103 -17.03 17.58 -15.83
C ALA A 103 -15.78 17.41 -14.95
N ILE A 104 -15.10 16.29 -15.03
CA ILE A 104 -13.90 16.01 -14.24
C ILE A 104 -12.68 16.63 -14.93
N SER A 105 -11.97 17.51 -14.24
CA SER A 105 -10.72 18.10 -14.73
C SER A 105 -9.50 17.31 -14.29
N ALA A 106 -9.53 16.71 -13.11
CA ALA A 106 -8.41 15.95 -12.57
C ALA A 106 -8.90 14.91 -11.57
N ILE A 107 -8.16 13.83 -11.48
CA ILE A 107 -8.33 12.83 -10.41
C ILE A 107 -6.98 12.58 -9.79
N ASP A 108 -6.97 12.32 -8.48
CA ASP A 108 -5.78 11.82 -7.81
C ASP A 108 -6.14 10.70 -6.85
N THR A 109 -5.20 9.81 -6.65
CA THR A 109 -5.34 8.69 -5.74
C THR A 109 -3.96 8.30 -5.23
N ARG A 110 -3.94 7.50 -4.20
CA ARG A 110 -2.69 7.09 -3.57
C ARG A 110 -2.11 5.89 -4.32
N PHE A 111 -0.95 6.08 -4.93
CA PHE A 111 -0.24 5.02 -5.66
C PHE A 111 0.94 4.43 -4.89
N ARG A 112 1.32 5.05 -3.80
CA ARG A 112 2.46 4.61 -2.99
C ARG A 112 2.09 4.62 -1.53
N ASP A 113 2.68 3.71 -0.79
CA ASP A 113 2.52 3.64 0.65
C ASP A 113 3.84 3.22 1.29
N TYR A 114 3.93 3.41 2.60
CA TYR A 114 5.07 2.91 3.36
C TYR A 114 4.83 1.46 3.72
N GLN A 115 5.80 0.63 3.43
CA GLN A 115 5.81 -0.74 3.89
C GLN A 115 6.28 -0.79 5.34
N ARG A 116 5.47 -1.38 6.20
CA ARG A 116 5.80 -1.56 7.62
C ARG A 116 6.31 -2.96 7.90
#